data_853242d993014fcc90edd16e29c0cd4c
#
_entry.id   853242d993014fcc90edd16e29c0cd4c
#
_cell.length_a   1.000
_cell.length_b   1.000
_cell.length_c   1.000
_cell.angle_alpha   90.00
_cell.angle_beta   90.00
_cell.angle_gamma   90.00
#
_symmetry.space_group_name_H-M   'P 1'
#
loop_
_entity.id
_entity.type
_entity.pdbx_description
1 polymer ?
#
loop_
_entity_poly.entity_id
_entity_poly.type
_entity_poly.pdbx_seq_one_letter_code
_entity_poly.pdbx_strand_id
1 'polypeptide(L)'
;MTKKYDRLPKELFAVFFDGSKNSVDDAYELVGSMIVNLKDYIEEPKRFYAKANGLQLKIGSDYRIVPVGFYITRDDSGDVRIYERYEFESDFKVKE
;
A
#
# COMPACT_ATOMS: atom_id res chain seq x y z
N MET A 1 3.47 1.52 -9.95
CA MET A 1 4.39 2.65 -9.67
C MET A 1 3.88 3.50 -8.53
N THR A 2 4.80 3.98 -7.70
CA THR A 2 4.48 4.95 -6.66
C THR A 2 4.21 6.30 -7.29
N LYS A 3 3.08 6.91 -6.97
CA LYS A 3 2.71 8.23 -7.48
C LYS A 3 2.59 9.21 -6.34
N LYS A 4 2.90 10.46 -6.63
CA LYS A 4 2.76 11.55 -5.68
C LYS A 4 1.40 12.21 -5.83
N TYR A 5 0.71 12.39 -4.71
CA TYR A 5 -0.62 12.98 -4.65
C TYR A 5 -0.61 14.19 -3.74
N ASP A 6 -1.48 15.16 -4.04
CA ASP A 6 -1.67 16.33 -3.18
C ASP A 6 -3.00 16.25 -2.44
N ARG A 7 -2.91 16.43 -1.14
CA ARG A 7 -4.03 16.77 -0.29
C ARG A 7 -3.59 17.92 0.60
N LEU A 8 -4.17 19.08 0.41
CA LEU A 8 -3.78 20.23 1.21
C LEU A 8 -4.02 19.99 2.70
N PRO A 9 -3.04 20.33 3.56
CA PRO A 9 -1.75 20.98 3.23
C PRO A 9 -0.60 20.02 2.95
N LYS A 10 -0.79 18.71 2.99
CA LYS A 10 0.30 17.73 2.93
C LYS A 10 0.39 17.04 1.57
N GLU A 11 1.63 16.80 1.13
CA GLU A 11 1.90 15.89 0.02
C GLU A 11 1.88 14.46 0.52
N LEU A 12 1.43 13.54 -0.32
CA LEU A 12 1.53 12.13 -0.01
C LEU A 12 1.86 11.31 -1.25
N PHE A 13 2.45 10.16 -0.99
CA PHE A 13 2.74 9.15 -1.99
C PHE A 13 1.75 8.02 -1.85
N ALA A 14 1.37 7.41 -2.95
CA ALA A 14 0.39 6.34 -2.94
C ALA A 14 0.78 5.21 -3.90
N VAL A 15 0.46 3.99 -3.50
CA VAL A 15 0.59 2.80 -4.32
C VAL A 15 -0.76 2.12 -4.39
N PHE A 16 -1.22 1.81 -5.60
CA PHE A 16 -2.40 1.00 -5.80
C PHE A 16 -2.00 -0.48 -5.77
N PHE A 17 -2.51 -1.21 -4.80
CA PHE A 17 -2.22 -2.62 -4.66
C PHE A 17 -3.21 -3.44 -5.50
N ASP A 18 -2.74 -3.96 -6.63
CA ASP A 18 -3.55 -4.79 -7.53
C ASP A 18 -3.24 -6.29 -7.42
N GLY A 19 -2.39 -6.67 -6.48
CA GLY A 19 -1.98 -8.05 -6.28
C GLY A 19 -0.81 -8.49 -7.16
N SER A 20 -0.36 -7.67 -8.09
CA SER A 20 0.77 -8.00 -8.95
C SER A 20 2.09 -7.89 -8.21
N LYS A 21 3.13 -8.55 -8.73
CA LYS A 21 4.49 -8.42 -8.21
C LYS A 21 4.94 -6.97 -8.21
N ASN A 22 4.63 -6.22 -9.28
CA ASN A 22 5.01 -4.82 -9.38
C ASN A 22 4.38 -3.97 -8.27
N SER A 23 3.10 -4.21 -7.94
CA SER A 23 2.45 -3.48 -6.85
C SER A 23 3.03 -3.84 -5.48
N VAL A 24 3.47 -5.08 -5.28
CA VAL A 24 4.16 -5.49 -4.05
C VAL A 24 5.52 -4.82 -3.95
N ASP A 25 6.28 -4.78 -5.05
CA ASP A 25 7.59 -4.12 -5.07
C ASP A 25 7.43 -2.61 -4.80
N ASP A 26 6.42 -1.98 -5.38
CA ASP A 26 6.12 -0.56 -5.14
C ASP A 26 5.68 -0.31 -3.69
N ALA A 27 4.90 -1.21 -3.11
CA ALA A 27 4.51 -1.12 -1.70
C ALA A 27 5.74 -1.26 -0.78
N TYR A 28 6.65 -2.17 -1.12
CA TYR A 28 7.90 -2.32 -0.36
C TYR A 28 8.74 -1.04 -0.42
N GLU A 29 8.83 -0.42 -1.59
CA GLU A 29 9.52 0.85 -1.75
C GLU A 29 8.91 1.95 -0.88
N LEU A 30 7.58 1.96 -0.77
CA LEU A 30 6.86 2.99 -0.01
C LEU A 30 6.91 2.78 1.50
N VAL A 31 6.65 1.57 1.98
CA VAL A 31 6.49 1.28 3.41
C VAL A 31 7.48 0.26 3.97
N GLY A 32 8.24 -0.41 3.12
CA GLY A 32 9.39 -1.25 3.51
C GLY A 32 9.09 -2.26 4.59
N SER A 33 9.77 -2.10 5.74
CA SER A 33 9.71 -3.05 6.86
C SER A 33 8.35 -3.15 7.54
N MET A 34 7.39 -2.29 7.19
CA MET A 34 6.02 -2.41 7.70
C MET A 34 5.30 -3.63 7.12
N ILE A 35 5.74 -4.16 5.96
CA ILE A 35 5.14 -5.34 5.36
C ILE A 35 5.63 -6.59 6.12
N VAL A 36 4.72 -7.28 6.79
CA VAL A 36 5.08 -8.41 7.65
C VAL A 36 4.97 -9.77 6.95
N ASN A 37 4.28 -9.86 5.80
CA ASN A 37 4.13 -11.11 5.04
C ASN A 37 4.86 -11.11 3.69
N LEU A 38 5.83 -10.23 3.51
CA LEU A 38 6.62 -10.14 2.27
C LEU A 38 7.35 -11.45 1.94
N LYS A 39 7.85 -12.13 2.96
CA LYS A 39 8.55 -13.40 2.81
C LYS A 39 7.67 -14.46 2.16
N ASP A 40 6.41 -14.57 2.58
CA ASP A 40 5.46 -15.53 2.02
C ASP A 40 5.23 -15.26 0.51
N TYR A 41 5.16 -13.99 0.15
CA TYR A 41 5.02 -13.60 -1.25
C TYR A 41 6.24 -13.99 -2.09
N ILE A 42 7.45 -13.76 -1.57
CA ILE A 42 8.70 -14.03 -2.29
C ILE A 42 8.93 -15.53 -2.46
N GLU A 43 8.73 -16.31 -1.40
CA GLU A 43 9.02 -17.74 -1.38
C GLU A 43 7.95 -18.58 -2.08
N GLU A 44 6.69 -18.22 -1.90
CA GLU A 44 5.55 -18.99 -2.44
C GLU A 44 4.46 -18.06 -2.99
N PRO A 45 4.68 -17.41 -4.16
CA PRO A 45 3.73 -16.43 -4.69
C PRO A 45 2.31 -17.00 -4.87
N LYS A 46 2.18 -18.23 -5.35
CA LYS A 46 0.86 -18.87 -5.54
C LYS A 46 0.12 -19.04 -4.23
N ARG A 47 0.85 -19.40 -3.19
CA ARG A 47 0.30 -19.58 -1.84
C ARG A 47 -0.10 -18.24 -1.23
N PHE A 48 0.67 -17.21 -1.49
CA PHE A 48 0.35 -15.85 -1.07
C PHE A 48 -1.01 -15.44 -1.61
N TYR A 49 -1.23 -15.60 -2.91
CA TYR A 49 -2.52 -15.24 -3.53
C TYR A 49 -3.67 -16.12 -3.05
N ALA A 50 -3.41 -17.37 -2.69
CA ALA A 50 -4.45 -18.29 -2.25
C ALA A 50 -4.82 -18.13 -0.78
N LYS A 51 -3.87 -17.73 0.07
CA LYS A 51 -4.04 -17.69 1.53
C LYS A 51 -4.02 -16.29 2.13
N ALA A 52 -3.26 -15.37 1.54
CA ALA A 52 -3.19 -14.01 2.05
C ALA A 52 -4.32 -13.20 1.44
N ASN A 53 -5.14 -12.60 2.28
CA ASN A 53 -6.20 -11.69 1.84
C ASN A 53 -5.63 -10.33 1.39
N GLY A 54 -4.32 -10.23 1.17
CA GLY A 54 -3.62 -9.04 0.76
C GLY A 54 -2.29 -8.88 1.50
N LEU A 55 -1.67 -7.70 1.36
CA LEU A 55 -0.49 -7.35 2.11
C LEU A 55 -0.84 -7.09 3.57
N GLN A 56 -0.05 -7.61 4.47
CA GLN A 56 -0.23 -7.39 5.90
C GLN A 56 0.80 -6.37 6.38
N LEU A 57 0.33 -5.26 6.92
CA LEU A 57 1.17 -4.17 7.42
C LEU A 57 1.08 -4.10 8.94
N LYS A 58 2.21 -3.78 9.57
CA LYS A 58 2.24 -3.38 10.97
C LYS A 58 2.45 -1.87 11.02
N ILE A 59 1.41 -1.15 11.43
CA ILE A 59 1.42 0.31 11.56
C ILE A 59 1.35 0.64 13.04
N GLY A 60 2.48 1.09 13.60
CA GLY A 60 2.59 1.25 15.05
C GLY A 60 2.43 -0.09 15.76
N SER A 61 1.44 -0.22 16.63
CA SER A 61 1.11 -1.47 17.33
C SER A 61 -0.01 -2.27 16.65
N ASP A 62 -0.60 -1.73 15.56
CA ASP A 62 -1.74 -2.33 14.88
C ASP A 62 -1.32 -3.10 13.64
N TYR A 63 -2.00 -4.21 13.39
CA TYR A 63 -1.86 -4.97 12.15
C TYR A 63 -3.03 -4.63 11.24
N ARG A 64 -2.72 -4.31 9.98
CA ARG A 64 -3.71 -3.96 8.95
C ARG A 64 -3.49 -4.81 7.71
N ILE A 65 -4.58 -5.21 7.08
CA ILE A 65 -4.55 -5.92 5.80
C ILE A 65 -4.92 -4.94 4.69
N VAL A 66 -4.12 -4.97 3.60
CA VAL A 66 -4.41 -4.22 2.38
C VAL A 66 -4.94 -5.20 1.35
N PRO A 67 -6.27 -5.26 1.14
CA PRO A 67 -6.83 -6.12 0.11
C PRO A 67 -6.45 -5.64 -1.30
N VAL A 68 -6.55 -6.54 -2.27
CA VAL A 68 -6.42 -6.15 -3.68
C VAL A 68 -7.48 -5.09 -3.99
N GLY A 69 -7.07 -4.03 -4.68
CA GLY A 69 -7.95 -2.91 -5.02
C GLY A 69 -7.93 -1.75 -4.04
N PHE A 70 -7.03 -1.79 -3.06
CA PHE A 70 -6.86 -0.71 -2.10
C PHE A 70 -5.57 0.06 -2.35
N TYR A 71 -5.52 1.29 -1.87
CA TYR A 71 -4.32 2.14 -1.89
C TYR A 71 -3.62 2.11 -0.54
N ILE A 72 -2.28 2.10 -0.60
CA ILE A 72 -1.42 2.37 0.56
C ILE A 72 -0.86 3.77 0.35
N THR A 73 -0.96 4.63 1.37
CA THR A 73 -0.44 5.98 1.30
C THR A 73 0.56 6.25 2.41
N ARG A 74 1.50 7.14 2.13
CA ARG A 74 2.44 7.66 3.11
C ARG A 74 2.62 9.14 2.87
N ASP A 75 2.41 9.95 3.89
CA ASP A 75 2.61 11.40 3.79
C ASP A 75 4.04 11.81 4.14
N ASP A 76 4.32 13.10 4.03
CA ASP A 76 5.65 13.66 4.30
C ASP A 76 6.07 13.58 5.77
N SER A 77 5.15 13.33 6.68
CA SER A 77 5.44 13.09 8.10
C SER A 77 5.65 11.60 8.42
N GLY A 78 5.49 10.73 7.42
CA GLY A 78 5.65 9.29 7.59
C GLY A 78 4.38 8.55 8.01
N ASP A 79 3.23 9.23 8.08
CA ASP A 79 1.95 8.62 8.41
C ASP A 79 1.48 7.73 7.26
N VAL A 80 1.20 6.46 7.56
CA VAL A 80 0.77 5.46 6.58
C VAL A 80 -0.71 5.16 6.78
N ARG A 81 -1.47 5.18 5.69
CA ARG A 81 -2.90 4.89 5.70
C ARG A 81 -3.29 3.99 4.54
N ILE A 82 -4.45 3.35 4.68
CA ILE A 82 -5.01 2.44 3.69
C ILE A 82 -6.37 3.00 3.30
N TYR A 83 -6.62 3.12 1.99
CA TYR A 83 -7.87 3.65 1.47
C TYR A 83 -8.47 2.69 0.45
N GLU A 84 -9.79 2.59 0.46
CA GLU A 84 -10.54 1.94 -0.60
C GLU A 84 -10.39 2.78 -1.89
N ARG A 85 -10.41 2.11 -3.06
CA ARG A 85 -10.09 2.74 -4.34
C ARG A 85 -10.92 3.99 -4.64
N TYR A 86 -12.25 3.86 -4.55
CA TYR A 86 -13.13 4.97 -4.92
C TYR A 86 -13.05 6.12 -3.94
N GLU A 87 -12.91 5.82 -2.66
CA GLU A 87 -12.71 6.80 -1.62
C GLU A 87 -11.43 7.60 -1.87
N PHE A 88 -10.34 6.91 -2.18
CA PHE A 88 -9.07 7.57 -2.46
C PHE A 88 -9.15 8.43 -3.73
N GLU A 89 -9.68 7.89 -4.83
CA GLU A 89 -9.75 8.60 -6.10
C GLU A 89 -10.70 9.81 -6.07
N SER A 90 -11.67 9.83 -5.14
CA SER A 90 -12.55 10.97 -4.90
C SER A 90 -11.86 12.11 -4.16
N ASP A 91 -10.99 11.77 -3.20
CA ASP A 91 -10.43 12.74 -2.26
C ASP A 91 -9.05 13.26 -2.66
N PHE A 92 -8.34 12.56 -3.54
CA PHE A 92 -6.97 12.89 -3.90
C PHE A 92 -6.80 13.03 -5.40
N LYS A 93 -5.89 13.91 -5.80
CA LYS A 93 -5.50 14.11 -7.19
C LYS A 93 -4.00 13.90 -7.36
N VAL A 94 -3.61 13.27 -8.46
CA VAL A 94 -2.20 13.14 -8.81
C VAL A 94 -1.60 14.52 -9.00
N LYS A 95 -0.46 14.77 -8.40
CA LYS A 95 0.30 16.00 -8.58
C LYS A 95 1.03 15.95 -9.93
N GLU A 96 0.68 16.85 -10.78
CA GLU A 96 1.32 17.01 -12.09
C GLU A 96 2.46 18.00 -12.07
#